data_5b322540df640a9d8b2aa39e5369b43d
#
_entry.id   5b322540df640a9d8b2aa39e5369b43d
#
_cell.length_a   1.000
_cell.length_b   1.000
_cell.length_c   1.000
_cell.angle_alpha   90.00
_cell.angle_beta   90.00
_cell.angle_gamma   90.00
#
_symmetry.space_group_name_H-M   'P 1'
#
loop_
_entity.id
_entity.type
_entity.pdbx_description
1 polymer ?
#
loop_
_entity_poly.entity_id
_entity_poly.type
_entity_poly.pdbx_seq_one_letter_code
_entity_poly.pdbx_strand_id
1 'polypeptide(L)'
;MEIKDTLKYFKFCFQKRNDQRFIKNIYRIENDDSLVNIQKMDGEKEGIRCYYIAPDASESGFFADHNRLLSYLYYADYFGLCPVVEYGSGYSYAEEKPVDGVSNPFEYYFKQPAEISLEDLKEEGCVVKSRKENAALAGRLNTSGKGYDWSEEYLKEMGRISSKYIHLNEKTGQWMKEQLNKVLGEKKMIGVHVRGTDFKRNYKGHPVKISTQEYLEATKKLYDTGKYEGVFLATDDAEAIDVYGGVFGDKLRYYQDVVRSSGDETVMKSEVSRMNHHYL
;
A
#
# COMPACT_ATOMS: atom_id res chain seq x y z
N MET A 1 5.66 26.18 6.77
CA MET A 1 4.34 25.93 6.14
C MET A 1 3.91 27.19 5.43
N GLU A 2 3.73 27.13 4.12
CA GLU A 2 3.36 28.32 3.33
C GLU A 2 1.93 28.77 3.69
N ILE A 3 1.66 30.07 3.64
CA ILE A 3 0.33 30.64 3.92
C ILE A 3 -0.78 29.95 3.11
N LYS A 4 -0.46 29.56 1.87
CA LYS A 4 -1.38 28.85 0.98
C LYS A 4 -1.77 27.47 1.52
N ASP A 5 -0.85 26.74 2.14
CA ASP A 5 -1.12 25.41 2.71
C ASP A 5 -1.86 25.52 4.03
N THR A 6 -1.57 26.54 4.82
CA THR A 6 -2.35 26.87 6.01
C THR A 6 -3.81 27.15 5.66
N LEU A 7 -4.09 27.91 4.61
CA LEU A 7 -5.45 28.21 4.15
C LEU A 7 -6.16 26.95 3.63
N LYS A 8 -5.46 26.05 2.92
CA LYS A 8 -6.02 24.77 2.50
C LYS A 8 -6.38 23.91 3.70
N TYR A 9 -5.51 23.83 4.70
CA TYR A 9 -5.76 23.08 5.93
C TYR A 9 -6.99 23.63 6.68
N PHE A 10 -7.11 24.94 6.85
CA PHE A 10 -8.31 25.57 7.45
C PHE A 10 -9.58 25.21 6.65
N LYS A 11 -9.52 25.30 5.33
CA LYS A 11 -10.65 24.93 4.47
C LYS A 11 -11.05 23.47 4.68
N PHE A 12 -10.10 22.57 4.76
CA PHE A 12 -10.33 21.16 5.03
C PHE A 12 -10.98 20.95 6.40
N CYS A 13 -10.42 21.52 7.46
CA CYS A 13 -10.99 21.42 8.81
C CYS A 13 -12.42 22.00 8.85
N PHE A 14 -12.66 23.09 8.14
CA PHE A 14 -13.99 23.69 8.04
C PHE A 14 -14.99 22.79 7.31
N GLN A 15 -14.58 22.14 6.24
CA GLN A 15 -15.41 21.15 5.52
C GLN A 15 -15.74 19.93 6.38
N LYS A 16 -14.82 19.52 7.24
CA LYS A 16 -14.96 18.37 8.15
C LYS A 16 -15.52 18.70 9.52
N ARG A 17 -15.87 19.97 9.81
CA ARG A 17 -16.33 20.43 11.12
C ARG A 17 -17.57 19.72 11.68
N ASN A 18 -18.40 19.16 10.80
CA ASN A 18 -19.60 18.41 11.19
C ASN A 18 -19.39 16.88 11.17
N ASP A 19 -18.20 16.41 10.78
CA ASP A 19 -17.85 15.00 10.81
C ASP A 19 -17.39 14.63 12.23
N GLN A 20 -18.35 14.16 13.04
CA GLN A 20 -18.11 13.80 14.44
C GLN A 20 -17.00 12.76 14.61
N ARG A 21 -16.84 11.86 13.66
CA ARG A 21 -15.79 10.84 13.68
C ARG A 21 -14.42 11.45 13.45
N PHE A 22 -14.32 12.36 12.50
CA PHE A 22 -13.09 13.09 12.20
C PHE A 22 -12.67 13.98 13.39
N ILE A 23 -13.59 14.77 13.95
CA ILE A 23 -13.34 15.63 15.13
C ILE A 23 -12.88 14.79 16.31
N LYS A 24 -13.59 13.69 16.62
CA LYS A 24 -13.25 12.79 17.72
C LYS A 24 -11.86 12.18 17.56
N ASN A 25 -11.49 11.76 16.34
CA ASN A 25 -10.19 11.19 16.08
C ASN A 25 -9.06 12.22 16.22
N ILE A 26 -9.23 13.43 15.69
CA ILE A 26 -8.24 14.50 15.86
C ILE A 26 -8.08 14.87 17.32
N TYR A 27 -9.18 15.14 18.03
CA TYR A 27 -9.15 15.49 19.45
C TYR A 27 -8.44 14.42 20.27
N ARG A 28 -8.74 13.16 20.00
CA ARG A 28 -8.15 12.02 20.72
C ARG A 28 -6.64 11.90 20.46
N ILE A 29 -6.17 12.13 19.22
CA ILE A 29 -4.74 12.10 18.91
C ILE A 29 -3.98 13.25 19.58
N GLU A 30 -4.59 14.43 19.69
CA GLU A 30 -3.92 15.62 20.24
C GLU A 30 -3.90 15.66 21.76
N ASN A 31 -4.94 15.12 22.40
CA ASN A 31 -5.19 15.30 23.82
C ASN A 31 -5.26 14.00 24.63
N ASP A 32 -5.08 12.85 23.99
CA ASP A 32 -5.14 11.57 24.65
C ASP A 32 -3.72 11.08 24.98
N ASP A 33 -3.25 11.45 26.17
CA ASP A 33 -1.96 10.95 26.71
C ASP A 33 -1.90 9.41 26.74
N SER A 34 -3.06 8.73 26.72
CA SER A 34 -3.13 7.27 26.61
C SER A 34 -2.68 6.71 25.27
N LEU A 35 -2.67 7.55 24.20
CA LEU A 35 -2.07 7.18 22.91
C LEU A 35 -0.54 7.23 22.94
N VAL A 36 -0.01 7.97 23.89
CA VAL A 36 1.41 8.10 24.21
C VAL A 36 1.77 7.28 25.45
N ASN A 37 0.78 6.83 26.23
CA ASN A 37 0.99 5.99 27.40
C ASN A 37 1.35 4.59 26.93
N ILE A 38 2.60 4.36 27.06
CA ILE A 38 3.35 3.15 26.94
C ILE A 38 2.78 2.18 27.98
N GLN A 39 2.13 1.12 27.53
CA GLN A 39 1.90 -0.01 28.41
C GLN A 39 3.28 -0.55 28.78
N LYS A 40 3.73 -0.25 29.99
CA LYS A 40 4.86 -0.96 30.59
C LYS A 40 4.46 -2.44 30.62
N MET A 41 5.02 -3.22 29.75
CA MET A 41 5.10 -4.64 29.97
C MET A 41 6.17 -4.81 31.04
N ASP A 42 5.89 -5.62 32.08
CA ASP A 42 6.73 -5.78 33.26
C ASP A 42 8.22 -5.96 32.92
N GLY A 43 9.00 -4.95 33.17
CA GLY A 43 10.43 -4.89 32.93
C GLY A 43 10.93 -3.45 32.91
N GLU A 44 11.53 -2.98 33.99
CA GLU A 44 12.21 -1.69 34.04
C GLU A 44 13.50 -1.71 33.19
N LYS A 45 13.36 -1.60 31.87
CA LYS A 45 14.50 -1.20 31.03
C LYS A 45 14.22 0.20 30.51
N GLU A 46 15.08 1.16 30.86
CA GLU A 46 15.26 2.39 30.09
C GLU A 46 15.71 1.96 28.70
N GLY A 47 14.77 1.81 27.77
CA GLY A 47 15.05 1.23 26.47
C GLY A 47 14.27 1.87 25.36
N ILE A 48 14.45 1.31 24.19
CA ILE A 48 13.79 1.64 22.96
C ILE A 48 12.27 1.56 23.13
N ARG A 49 11.56 2.60 22.67
CA ARG A 49 10.09 2.61 22.66
C ARG A 49 9.59 1.94 21.39
N CYS A 50 9.08 0.72 21.50
CA CYS A 50 8.54 -0.02 20.38
C CYS A 50 7.08 0.35 20.09
N TYR A 51 6.74 0.41 18.81
CA TYR A 51 5.37 0.58 18.32
C TYR A 51 4.94 -0.67 17.59
N TYR A 52 4.14 -1.48 18.26
CA TYR A 52 3.62 -2.72 17.71
C TYR A 52 2.42 -2.46 16.82
N ILE A 53 2.63 -2.61 15.51
CA ILE A 53 1.63 -2.41 14.47
C ILE A 53 1.00 -3.77 14.15
N ALA A 54 -0.19 -4.00 14.69
CA ALA A 54 -1.00 -5.19 14.43
C ALA A 54 -2.39 -4.73 13.96
N PRO A 55 -2.54 -4.38 12.66
CA PRO A 55 -3.82 -3.95 12.13
C PRO A 55 -4.85 -5.08 12.21
N ASP A 56 -6.11 -4.71 12.43
CA ASP A 56 -7.21 -5.67 12.36
C ASP A 56 -7.25 -6.32 10.97
N ALA A 57 -7.75 -7.56 10.93
CA ALA A 57 -8.01 -8.27 9.69
C ALA A 57 -8.78 -7.40 8.69
N SER A 58 -8.34 -7.40 7.45
CA SER A 58 -8.90 -6.59 6.38
C SER A 58 -9.19 -7.46 5.17
N GLU A 59 -10.36 -7.27 4.56
CA GLU A 59 -10.70 -7.82 3.25
C GLU A 59 -10.24 -6.89 2.10
N SER A 60 -9.40 -5.91 2.39
CA SER A 60 -8.90 -4.94 1.41
C SER A 60 -7.81 -5.56 0.54
N GLY A 61 -7.58 -4.98 -0.64
CA GLY A 61 -6.45 -5.35 -1.48
C GLY A 61 -5.12 -4.91 -0.88
N PHE A 62 -4.04 -5.59 -1.27
CA PHE A 62 -2.68 -5.41 -0.76
C PHE A 62 -2.26 -3.93 -0.64
N PHE A 63 -2.43 -3.13 -1.69
CA PHE A 63 -2.03 -1.72 -1.66
C PHE A 63 -2.92 -0.84 -0.78
N ALA A 64 -4.17 -1.23 -0.52
CA ALA A 64 -5.02 -0.51 0.43
C ALA A 64 -4.50 -0.73 1.87
N ASP A 65 -4.09 -1.96 2.20
CA ASP A 65 -3.47 -2.28 3.49
C ASP A 65 -2.07 -1.69 3.61
N HIS A 66 -1.30 -1.68 2.54
CA HIS A 66 0.00 -1.00 2.49
C HIS A 66 -0.13 0.51 2.78
N ASN A 67 -1.08 1.20 2.16
CA ASN A 67 -1.33 2.62 2.45
C ASN A 67 -1.76 2.85 3.91
N ARG A 68 -2.52 1.94 4.48
CA ARG A 68 -2.88 1.98 5.91
C ARG A 68 -1.64 1.79 6.78
N LEU A 69 -0.76 0.85 6.42
CA LEU A 69 0.51 0.64 7.11
C LEU A 69 1.38 1.90 7.09
N LEU A 70 1.50 2.59 5.95
CA LEU A 70 2.24 3.85 5.88
C LEU A 70 1.71 4.89 6.87
N SER A 71 0.40 4.92 7.11
CA SER A 71 -0.18 5.83 8.10
C SER A 71 0.21 5.49 9.54
N TYR A 72 0.34 4.20 9.87
CA TYR A 72 0.87 3.77 11.18
C TYR A 72 2.38 4.04 11.30
N LEU A 73 3.14 3.80 10.24
CA LEU A 73 4.57 4.09 10.21
C LEU A 73 4.84 5.59 10.33
N TYR A 74 3.99 6.43 9.73
CA TYR A 74 4.04 7.88 9.95
C TYR A 74 3.82 8.26 11.41
N TYR A 75 2.87 7.61 12.09
CA TYR A 75 2.66 7.80 13.52
C TYR A 75 3.91 7.42 14.33
N ALA A 76 4.52 6.27 14.04
CA ALA A 76 5.76 5.86 14.69
C ALA A 76 6.88 6.87 14.47
N ASP A 77 7.06 7.34 13.25
CA ASP A 77 8.08 8.32 12.89
C ASP A 77 7.89 9.66 13.62
N TYR A 78 6.63 10.13 13.67
CA TYR A 78 6.27 11.38 14.31
C TYR A 78 6.59 11.39 15.82
N PHE A 79 6.38 10.27 16.50
CA PHE A 79 6.62 10.13 17.94
C PHE A 79 7.99 9.51 18.28
N GLY A 80 8.85 9.25 17.29
CA GLY A 80 10.17 8.66 17.51
C GLY A 80 10.13 7.24 18.08
N LEU A 81 9.13 6.44 17.65
CA LEU A 81 8.93 5.06 18.08
C LEU A 81 9.58 4.09 17.08
N CYS A 82 10.04 2.94 17.57
CA CYS A 82 10.57 1.86 16.73
C CYS A 82 9.44 0.95 16.24
N PRO A 83 9.04 0.98 14.96
CA PRO A 83 7.91 0.20 14.48
C PRO A 83 8.26 -1.27 14.28
N VAL A 84 7.39 -2.15 14.77
CA VAL A 84 7.40 -3.60 14.53
C VAL A 84 6.03 -4.00 13.99
N VAL A 85 6.00 -4.71 12.87
CA VAL A 85 4.78 -5.02 12.11
C VAL A 85 4.45 -6.51 12.20
N GLU A 86 3.21 -6.83 12.58
CA GLU A 86 2.65 -8.18 12.53
C GLU A 86 1.28 -8.15 11.87
N TYR A 87 1.13 -8.86 10.77
CA TYR A 87 -0.17 -9.21 10.22
C TYR A 87 -0.60 -10.57 10.76
N GLY A 88 -1.79 -10.62 11.33
CA GLY A 88 -2.34 -11.86 11.88
C GLY A 88 -2.84 -12.82 10.79
N SER A 89 -3.21 -14.03 11.21
CA SER A 89 -3.78 -15.08 10.34
C SER A 89 -5.10 -14.70 9.66
N GLY A 90 -5.78 -13.65 10.13
CA GLY A 90 -6.97 -13.08 9.47
C GLY A 90 -6.67 -12.11 8.34
N TYR A 91 -5.40 -11.85 8.03
CA TYR A 91 -5.02 -11.02 6.89
C TYR A 91 -5.31 -11.76 5.57
N SER A 92 -5.87 -11.05 4.58
CA SER A 92 -6.34 -11.66 3.32
C SER A 92 -5.24 -12.39 2.53
N TYR A 93 -3.99 -12.06 2.76
CA TYR A 93 -2.83 -12.66 2.12
C TYR A 93 -2.02 -13.56 3.07
N ALA A 94 -2.60 -13.95 4.21
CA ALA A 94 -1.98 -14.92 5.10
C ALA A 94 -2.15 -16.34 4.53
N GLU A 95 -1.07 -17.11 4.54
CA GLU A 95 -1.08 -18.53 4.16
C GLU A 95 -1.42 -19.40 5.38
N GLU A 96 -2.01 -20.58 5.13
CA GLU A 96 -2.33 -21.55 6.19
C GLU A 96 -1.07 -22.12 6.86
N LYS A 97 0.04 -22.14 6.11
CA LYS A 97 1.33 -22.64 6.56
C LYS A 97 2.39 -21.56 6.43
N PRO A 98 3.42 -21.58 7.28
CA PRO A 98 4.54 -20.66 7.16
C PRO A 98 5.14 -20.68 5.74
N VAL A 99 5.38 -19.50 5.18
CA VAL A 99 6.09 -19.32 3.91
C VAL A 99 7.58 -19.20 4.22
N ASP A 100 8.37 -20.15 3.74
CA ASP A 100 9.82 -20.20 4.02
C ASP A 100 10.19 -20.17 5.52
N GLY A 101 9.33 -20.74 6.36
CA GLY A 101 9.51 -20.74 7.81
C GLY A 101 8.98 -19.49 8.51
N VAL A 102 8.43 -18.50 7.78
CA VAL A 102 7.89 -17.26 8.31
C VAL A 102 6.36 -17.34 8.39
N SER A 103 5.79 -17.00 9.56
CA SER A 103 4.35 -17.01 9.80
C SER A 103 3.70 -15.62 9.68
N ASN A 104 4.48 -14.55 9.78
CA ASN A 104 3.99 -13.18 9.67
C ASN A 104 3.86 -12.78 8.20
N PRO A 105 2.64 -12.55 7.66
CA PRO A 105 2.45 -12.19 6.25
C PRO A 105 3.20 -10.93 5.79
N PHE A 106 3.48 -9.98 6.68
CA PHE A 106 4.31 -8.84 6.34
C PHE A 106 5.73 -9.28 5.92
N GLU A 107 6.31 -10.21 6.66
CA GLU A 107 7.69 -10.67 6.45
C GLU A 107 7.84 -11.65 5.28
N TYR A 108 6.74 -12.08 4.65
CA TYR A 108 6.82 -12.81 3.38
C TYR A 108 7.56 -12.00 2.32
N TYR A 109 7.44 -10.68 2.35
CA TYR A 109 7.96 -9.77 1.33
C TYR A 109 8.91 -8.71 1.86
N PHE A 110 8.77 -8.29 3.13
CA PHE A 110 9.47 -7.15 3.70
C PHE A 110 10.31 -7.53 4.91
N LYS A 111 11.36 -6.73 5.17
CA LYS A 111 12.08 -6.77 6.44
C LYS A 111 11.29 -6.00 7.50
N GLN A 112 11.48 -6.33 8.79
CA GLN A 112 10.95 -5.49 9.86
C GLN A 112 11.49 -4.06 9.75
N PRO A 113 10.65 -3.02 9.95
CA PRO A 113 11.04 -1.64 9.68
C PRO A 113 12.17 -1.11 10.56
N ALA A 114 12.32 -1.63 11.79
CA ALA A 114 13.27 -1.15 12.79
C ALA A 114 14.35 -2.18 13.14
N GLU A 115 14.55 -3.22 12.34
CA GLU A 115 15.51 -4.30 12.61
C GLU A 115 15.31 -4.99 13.98
N ILE A 116 14.12 -4.87 14.56
CA ILE A 116 13.68 -5.53 15.80
C ILE A 116 12.74 -6.64 15.40
N SER A 117 12.99 -7.86 15.89
CA SER A 117 12.12 -9.01 15.64
C SER A 117 10.86 -8.99 16.52
N LEU A 118 9.86 -9.82 16.16
CA LEU A 118 8.70 -10.02 17.02
C LEU A 118 9.05 -10.72 18.34
N GLU A 119 10.11 -11.54 18.34
CA GLU A 119 10.64 -12.19 19.54
C GLU A 119 11.26 -11.14 20.46
N ASP A 120 12.11 -10.25 19.92
CA ASP A 120 12.76 -9.17 20.69
C ASP A 120 11.71 -8.24 21.30
N LEU A 121 10.60 -7.99 20.57
CA LEU A 121 9.49 -7.15 21.06
C LEU A 121 8.94 -7.63 22.39
N LYS A 122 8.92 -8.95 22.66
CA LYS A 122 8.41 -9.52 23.90
C LYS A 122 9.34 -9.26 25.08
N GLU A 123 10.62 -8.99 24.81
CA GLU A 123 11.63 -8.71 25.81
C GLU A 123 11.76 -7.20 26.09
N GLU A 124 11.21 -6.36 25.21
CA GLU A 124 11.26 -4.91 25.34
C GLU A 124 10.27 -4.40 26.40
N GLY A 125 10.78 -3.59 27.32
CA GLY A 125 9.98 -3.09 28.46
C GLY A 125 8.95 -2.02 28.12
N CYS A 126 8.90 -1.56 26.87
CA CYS A 126 8.13 -0.38 26.51
C CYS A 126 7.48 -0.51 25.12
N VAL A 127 6.29 -1.11 25.06
CA VAL A 127 5.56 -1.37 23.82
C VAL A 127 4.25 -0.58 23.75
N VAL A 128 4.08 0.23 22.72
CA VAL A 128 2.84 0.91 22.36
C VAL A 128 2.13 0.10 21.28
N LYS A 129 0.94 -0.42 21.57
CA LYS A 129 0.14 -1.14 20.56
C LYS A 129 -0.59 -0.16 19.65
N SER A 130 -0.56 -0.41 18.34
CA SER A 130 -1.30 0.39 17.37
C SER A 130 -2.81 0.35 17.61
N ARG A 131 -3.45 1.49 17.35
CA ARG A 131 -4.91 1.64 17.35
C ARG A 131 -5.34 2.24 16.03
N LYS A 132 -6.54 1.90 15.58
CA LYS A 132 -7.09 2.39 14.32
C LYS A 132 -7.04 3.92 14.18
N GLU A 133 -7.18 4.63 15.29
CA GLU A 133 -7.16 6.08 15.36
C GLU A 133 -5.77 6.67 15.04
N ASN A 134 -4.69 5.93 15.27
CA ASN A 134 -3.33 6.40 15.01
C ASN A 134 -3.12 6.71 13.51
N ALA A 135 -3.76 5.95 12.63
CA ALA A 135 -3.71 6.19 11.19
C ALA A 135 -4.30 7.56 10.78
N ALA A 136 -5.17 8.15 11.61
CA ALA A 136 -5.78 9.45 11.32
C ALA A 136 -4.77 10.61 11.36
N LEU A 137 -3.63 10.44 12.03
CA LEU A 137 -2.58 11.46 12.07
C LEU A 137 -2.03 11.78 10.67
N ALA A 138 -1.75 10.77 9.87
CA ALA A 138 -1.33 10.96 8.48
C ALA A 138 -2.40 11.65 7.62
N GLY A 139 -3.68 11.38 7.89
CA GLY A 139 -4.79 12.02 7.20
C GLY A 139 -4.84 13.55 7.31
N ARG A 140 -4.19 14.12 8.34
CA ARG A 140 -4.07 15.58 8.50
C ARG A 140 -3.23 16.24 7.43
N LEU A 141 -2.28 15.52 6.86
CA LEU A 141 -1.43 16.01 5.77
C LEU A 141 -2.21 16.15 4.47
N ASN A 142 -3.33 15.42 4.33
CA ASN A 142 -4.14 15.50 3.13
C ASN A 142 -5.08 16.70 3.16
N THR A 143 -4.64 17.79 2.58
CA THR A 143 -5.38 19.06 2.51
C THR A 143 -6.26 19.22 1.26
N SER A 144 -6.36 18.20 0.40
CA SER A 144 -7.17 18.26 -0.83
C SER A 144 -8.67 18.44 -0.54
N GLY A 145 -9.14 17.94 0.59
CA GLY A 145 -10.54 18.02 1.02
C GLY A 145 -11.51 17.19 0.19
N LYS A 146 -11.00 16.41 -0.77
CA LYS A 146 -11.79 15.57 -1.66
C LYS A 146 -11.37 14.11 -1.52
N GLY A 147 -12.27 13.25 -1.19
CA GLY A 147 -12.19 11.79 -1.11
C GLY A 147 -10.84 11.13 -1.40
N TYR A 148 -10.61 10.77 -2.65
CA TYR A 148 -9.39 10.10 -3.10
C TYR A 148 -8.35 11.04 -3.73
N ASP A 149 -8.59 12.36 -3.72
CA ASP A 149 -7.57 13.33 -4.12
C ASP A 149 -6.57 13.50 -2.97
N TRP A 150 -5.34 13.12 -3.19
CA TRP A 150 -4.27 13.27 -2.23
C TRP A 150 -3.51 14.57 -2.48
N SER A 151 -3.25 15.34 -1.44
CA SER A 151 -2.42 16.53 -1.56
C SER A 151 -0.97 16.14 -1.87
N GLU A 152 -0.25 17.01 -2.57
CA GLU A 152 1.16 16.80 -2.89
C GLU A 152 2.01 16.60 -1.63
N GLU A 153 1.71 17.34 -0.57
CA GLU A 153 2.38 17.23 0.73
C GLU A 153 2.17 15.83 1.34
N TYR A 154 0.94 15.31 1.29
CA TYR A 154 0.64 13.95 1.76
C TYR A 154 1.43 12.91 0.97
N LEU A 155 1.40 12.99 -0.36
CA LEU A 155 2.10 12.03 -1.23
C LEU A 155 3.62 12.06 -0.99
N LYS A 156 4.20 13.26 -0.86
CA LYS A 156 5.63 13.42 -0.58
C LYS A 156 6.01 12.81 0.76
N GLU A 157 5.22 13.05 1.79
CA GLU A 157 5.50 12.53 3.12
C GLU A 157 5.30 11.00 3.18
N MET A 158 4.25 10.45 2.58
CA MET A 158 4.07 9.00 2.50
C MET A 158 5.19 8.32 1.68
N GLY A 159 5.70 8.99 0.64
CA GLY A 159 6.89 8.54 -0.10
C GLY A 159 8.13 8.49 0.78
N ARG A 160 8.36 9.50 1.63
CA ARG A 160 9.45 9.54 2.60
C ARG A 160 9.34 8.38 3.62
N ILE A 161 8.16 8.18 4.18
CA ILE A 161 7.88 7.10 5.13
C ILE A 161 8.10 5.74 4.49
N SER A 162 7.58 5.54 3.28
CA SER A 162 7.80 4.30 2.53
C SER A 162 9.28 4.02 2.32
N SER A 163 10.04 5.01 1.86
CA SER A 163 11.49 4.87 1.62
C SER A 163 12.28 4.59 2.90
N LYS A 164 11.83 5.09 4.05
CA LYS A 164 12.50 4.90 5.33
C LYS A 164 12.26 3.53 5.95
N TYR A 165 11.04 3.01 5.82
CA TYR A 165 10.59 1.86 6.62
C TYR A 165 10.22 0.61 5.82
N ILE A 166 9.96 0.74 4.52
CA ILE A 166 9.54 -0.40 3.69
C ILE A 166 10.70 -0.88 2.83
N HIS A 167 11.28 -1.98 3.24
CA HIS A 167 12.40 -2.62 2.54
C HIS A 167 12.06 -4.06 2.22
N LEU A 168 12.24 -4.45 0.97
CA LEU A 168 12.07 -5.86 0.57
C LEU A 168 13.06 -6.73 1.35
N ASN A 169 12.62 -7.92 1.74
CA ASN A 169 13.55 -8.92 2.21
C ASN A 169 14.44 -9.41 1.05
N GLU A 170 15.55 -10.06 1.36
CA GLU A 170 16.57 -10.42 0.36
C GLU A 170 16.01 -11.31 -0.74
N LYS A 171 15.19 -12.30 -0.38
CA LYS A 171 14.59 -13.23 -1.31
C LYS A 171 13.67 -12.50 -2.30
N THR A 172 12.76 -11.66 -1.81
CA THR A 172 11.84 -10.90 -2.64
C THR A 172 12.61 -9.90 -3.53
N GLY A 173 13.61 -9.21 -2.96
CA GLY A 173 14.44 -8.26 -3.72
C GLY A 173 15.21 -8.93 -4.85
N GLN A 174 15.80 -10.10 -4.60
CA GLN A 174 16.50 -10.87 -5.63
C GLN A 174 15.53 -11.35 -6.71
N TRP A 175 14.41 -11.97 -6.30
CA TRP A 175 13.39 -12.43 -7.23
C TRP A 175 12.86 -11.30 -8.12
N MET A 176 12.53 -10.14 -7.55
CA MET A 176 12.09 -8.97 -8.32
C MET A 176 13.14 -8.53 -9.35
N LYS A 177 14.40 -8.46 -8.95
CA LYS A 177 15.50 -8.10 -9.85
C LYS A 177 15.63 -9.07 -11.02
N GLU A 178 15.54 -10.36 -10.75
CA GLU A 178 15.57 -11.40 -11.78
C GLU A 178 14.38 -11.30 -12.74
N GLN A 179 13.15 -11.12 -12.20
CA GLN A 179 11.95 -10.97 -13.02
C GLN A 179 11.98 -9.69 -13.86
N LEU A 180 12.40 -8.57 -13.29
CA LEU A 180 12.54 -7.32 -14.04
C LEU A 180 13.54 -7.48 -15.19
N ASN A 181 14.70 -8.09 -14.95
CA ASN A 181 15.68 -8.35 -15.99
C ASN A 181 15.13 -9.29 -17.08
N LYS A 182 14.42 -10.34 -16.69
CA LYS A 182 13.81 -11.29 -17.63
C LYS A 182 12.75 -10.65 -18.51
N VAL A 183 11.90 -9.79 -17.95
CA VAL A 183 10.72 -9.24 -18.64
C VAL A 183 11.05 -7.94 -19.37
N LEU A 184 11.76 -7.02 -18.72
CA LEU A 184 12.05 -5.68 -19.25
C LEU A 184 13.45 -5.59 -19.89
N GLY A 185 14.44 -6.27 -19.31
CA GLY A 185 15.84 -6.07 -19.67
C GLY A 185 16.26 -4.62 -19.41
N GLU A 186 17.11 -4.09 -20.30
CA GLU A 186 17.57 -2.69 -20.27
C GLU A 186 16.70 -1.74 -21.12
N LYS A 187 15.57 -2.23 -21.62
CA LYS A 187 14.70 -1.47 -22.54
C LYS A 187 13.92 -0.40 -21.82
N LYS A 188 13.80 0.75 -22.47
CA LYS A 188 12.93 1.83 -21.99
C LYS A 188 11.48 1.54 -22.34
N MET A 189 10.72 1.08 -21.35
CA MET A 189 9.34 0.64 -21.51
C MET A 189 8.33 1.68 -21.02
N ILE A 190 7.14 1.68 -21.59
CA ILE A 190 5.95 2.32 -21.00
C ILE A 190 5.32 1.33 -20.05
N GLY A 191 5.22 1.66 -18.75
CA GLY A 191 4.44 0.88 -17.79
C GLY A 191 2.96 1.27 -17.88
N VAL A 192 2.09 0.28 -18.05
CA VAL A 192 0.63 0.46 -18.09
C VAL A 192 -0.01 -0.46 -17.07
N HIS A 193 -0.88 0.09 -16.24
CA HIS A 193 -1.71 -0.69 -15.32
C HIS A 193 -3.18 -0.58 -15.73
N VAL A 194 -3.72 -1.64 -16.30
CA VAL A 194 -5.14 -1.73 -16.65
C VAL A 194 -5.86 -2.53 -15.58
N ARG A 195 -6.72 -1.86 -14.82
CA ARG A 195 -7.62 -2.52 -13.88
C ARG A 195 -8.87 -2.97 -14.63
N GLY A 196 -9.09 -4.28 -14.68
CA GLY A 196 -10.23 -4.89 -15.36
C GLY A 196 -11.34 -5.32 -14.40
N THR A 197 -11.97 -6.38 -14.72
CA THR A 197 -12.90 -7.25 -13.97
C THR A 197 -13.87 -6.58 -13.00
N ASP A 198 -13.53 -6.36 -11.73
CA ASP A 198 -14.42 -5.77 -10.72
C ASP A 198 -14.74 -4.29 -10.97
N PHE A 199 -13.85 -3.56 -11.63
CA PHE A 199 -14.08 -2.18 -12.06
C PHE A 199 -15.06 -2.04 -13.23
N LYS A 200 -15.40 -3.14 -13.91
CA LYS A 200 -16.48 -3.16 -14.93
C LYS A 200 -17.86 -2.96 -14.30
N ARG A 201 -18.02 -3.18 -12.98
CA ARG A 201 -19.24 -2.93 -12.22
C ARG A 201 -19.25 -1.50 -11.67
N ASN A 202 -20.37 -0.78 -11.85
CA ASN A 202 -20.57 0.55 -11.26
C ASN A 202 -20.77 0.42 -9.74
N TYR A 203 -19.67 0.47 -8.98
CA TYR A 203 -19.75 0.61 -7.52
C TYR A 203 -19.97 2.08 -7.16
N LYS A 204 -21.01 2.37 -6.37
CA LYS A 204 -21.20 3.71 -5.81
C LYS A 204 -19.95 4.13 -5.02
N GLY A 205 -19.31 5.23 -5.41
CA GLY A 205 -18.14 5.79 -4.73
C GLY A 205 -16.79 5.34 -5.27
N HIS A 206 -16.73 4.53 -6.33
CA HIS A 206 -15.48 4.22 -7.03
C HIS A 206 -15.10 5.30 -8.06
N PRO A 207 -13.80 5.40 -8.41
CA PRO A 207 -13.34 6.29 -9.49
C PRO A 207 -14.06 6.01 -10.81
N VAL A 208 -14.04 6.97 -11.71
CA VAL A 208 -14.59 6.84 -13.06
C VAL A 208 -13.93 5.64 -13.75
N LYS A 209 -14.77 4.76 -14.31
CA LYS A 209 -14.31 3.63 -15.11
C LYS A 209 -13.60 4.16 -16.36
N ILE A 210 -12.36 3.73 -16.55
CA ILE A 210 -11.60 3.94 -17.78
C ILE A 210 -11.59 2.61 -18.53
N SER A 211 -12.01 2.62 -19.79
CA SER A 211 -12.02 1.41 -20.63
C SER A 211 -10.61 1.00 -21.03
N THR A 212 -10.39 -0.29 -21.34
CA THR A 212 -9.14 -0.79 -21.90
C THR A 212 -8.74 -0.04 -23.17
N GLN A 213 -9.73 0.37 -23.97
CA GLN A 213 -9.50 1.14 -25.19
C GLN A 213 -8.95 2.54 -24.91
N GLU A 214 -9.47 3.25 -23.91
CA GLU A 214 -8.96 4.57 -23.50
C GLU A 214 -7.52 4.48 -22.98
N TYR A 215 -7.20 3.44 -22.19
CA TYR A 215 -5.80 3.15 -21.78
C TYR A 215 -4.91 2.89 -22.99
N LEU A 216 -5.39 2.08 -23.96
CA LEU A 216 -4.66 1.77 -25.18
C LEU A 216 -4.36 3.04 -26.01
N GLU A 217 -5.33 3.91 -26.20
CA GLU A 217 -5.16 5.17 -26.94
C GLU A 217 -4.14 6.09 -26.27
N ALA A 218 -4.19 6.23 -24.95
CA ALA A 218 -3.20 6.99 -24.20
C ALA A 218 -1.80 6.37 -24.32
N THR A 219 -1.70 5.04 -24.26
CA THR A 219 -0.43 4.31 -24.42
C THR A 219 0.15 4.51 -25.82
N LYS A 220 -0.69 4.42 -26.88
CA LYS A 220 -0.25 4.66 -28.26
C LYS A 220 0.30 6.07 -28.43
N LYS A 221 -0.36 7.09 -27.93
CA LYS A 221 0.14 8.48 -27.97
C LYS A 221 1.54 8.61 -27.39
N LEU A 222 1.83 7.92 -26.28
CA LEU A 222 3.16 7.92 -25.69
C LEU A 222 4.17 7.11 -26.51
N TYR A 223 3.76 5.94 -27.01
CA TYR A 223 4.61 5.07 -27.82
C TYR A 223 5.02 5.74 -29.15
N ASP A 224 4.08 6.42 -29.81
CA ASP A 224 4.30 7.12 -31.08
C ASP A 224 5.28 8.30 -30.98
N THR A 225 5.64 8.72 -29.75
CA THR A 225 6.73 9.70 -29.55
C THR A 225 8.11 9.16 -29.91
N GLY A 226 8.24 7.84 -30.09
CA GLY A 226 9.52 7.17 -30.40
C GLY A 226 10.52 7.12 -29.24
N LYS A 227 10.10 7.49 -28.02
CA LYS A 227 10.96 7.53 -26.83
C LYS A 227 11.05 6.19 -26.09
N TYR A 228 10.22 5.23 -26.45
CA TYR A 228 10.05 3.95 -25.77
C TYR A 228 10.18 2.79 -26.75
N GLU A 229 10.74 1.69 -26.28
CA GLU A 229 11.04 0.51 -27.09
C GLU A 229 9.95 -0.57 -26.97
N GLY A 230 9.02 -0.41 -26.04
CA GLY A 230 7.92 -1.34 -25.83
C GLY A 230 6.99 -0.91 -24.71
N VAL A 231 6.04 -1.79 -24.40
CA VAL A 231 5.01 -1.60 -23.39
C VAL A 231 5.06 -2.75 -22.41
N PHE A 232 5.12 -2.45 -21.10
CA PHE A 232 4.91 -3.42 -20.03
C PHE A 232 3.50 -3.24 -19.49
N LEU A 233 2.69 -4.30 -19.59
CA LEU A 233 1.29 -4.31 -19.18
C LEU A 233 1.13 -5.12 -17.89
N ALA A 234 0.67 -4.46 -16.82
CA ALA A 234 0.16 -5.07 -15.61
C ALA A 234 -1.37 -5.04 -15.65
N THR A 235 -2.01 -6.20 -15.55
CA THR A 235 -3.47 -6.31 -15.57
C THR A 235 -3.94 -7.60 -14.93
N ASP A 236 -5.11 -7.54 -14.30
CA ASP A 236 -5.88 -8.68 -13.80
C ASP A 236 -6.87 -9.23 -14.86
N ASP A 237 -6.96 -8.60 -16.03
CA ASP A 237 -7.91 -8.92 -17.10
C ASP A 237 -7.21 -9.58 -18.30
N ALA A 238 -7.64 -10.80 -18.64
CA ALA A 238 -7.11 -11.52 -19.80
C ALA A 238 -7.42 -10.81 -21.11
N GLU A 239 -8.59 -10.19 -21.26
CA GLU A 239 -8.98 -9.46 -22.47
C GLU A 239 -8.04 -8.29 -22.77
N ALA A 240 -7.52 -7.61 -21.73
CA ALA A 240 -6.57 -6.53 -21.92
C ALA A 240 -5.26 -7.00 -22.57
N ILE A 241 -4.83 -8.24 -22.30
CA ILE A 241 -3.66 -8.83 -22.95
C ILE A 241 -3.88 -8.97 -24.46
N ASP A 242 -5.04 -9.48 -24.86
CA ASP A 242 -5.36 -9.67 -26.29
C ASP A 242 -5.44 -8.35 -27.04
N VAL A 243 -6.09 -7.34 -26.43
CA VAL A 243 -6.22 -5.99 -26.99
C VAL A 243 -4.85 -5.34 -27.20
N TYR A 244 -3.98 -5.39 -26.20
CA TYR A 244 -2.62 -4.83 -26.31
C TYR A 244 -1.73 -5.67 -27.21
N GLY A 245 -1.87 -6.99 -27.20
CA GLY A 245 -1.14 -7.92 -28.05
C GLY A 245 -1.39 -7.66 -29.54
N GLY A 246 -2.65 -7.38 -29.91
CA GLY A 246 -3.03 -7.04 -31.27
C GLY A 246 -2.39 -5.75 -31.80
N VAL A 247 -2.00 -4.84 -30.91
CA VAL A 247 -1.40 -3.55 -31.30
C VAL A 247 0.12 -3.54 -31.19
N PHE A 248 0.68 -4.07 -30.11
CA PHE A 248 2.12 -3.96 -29.82
C PHE A 248 2.91 -5.23 -30.15
N GLY A 249 2.25 -6.36 -30.38
CA GLY A 249 2.89 -7.60 -30.81
C GLY A 249 4.09 -7.98 -29.96
N ASP A 250 5.26 -8.11 -30.61
CA ASP A 250 6.54 -8.44 -29.98
C ASP A 250 7.11 -7.34 -29.06
N LYS A 251 6.52 -6.16 -29.05
CA LYS A 251 6.87 -5.04 -28.16
C LYS A 251 6.10 -5.06 -26.85
N LEU A 252 5.08 -5.91 -26.72
CA LEU A 252 4.36 -6.10 -25.47
C LEU A 252 5.15 -7.02 -24.52
N ARG A 253 5.20 -6.62 -23.25
CA ARG A 253 5.73 -7.44 -22.15
C ARG A 253 4.70 -7.50 -21.04
N TYR A 254 4.57 -8.64 -20.43
CA TYR A 254 3.75 -8.91 -19.24
C TYR A 254 4.22 -10.21 -18.60
N TYR A 255 3.82 -10.47 -17.36
CA TYR A 255 4.08 -11.75 -16.71
C TYR A 255 3.15 -12.83 -17.28
N GLN A 256 3.72 -13.81 -17.98
CA GLN A 256 2.96 -14.87 -18.66
C GLN A 256 2.40 -15.92 -17.70
N ASP A 257 3.12 -16.15 -16.60
CA ASP A 257 2.81 -17.20 -15.60
C ASP A 257 1.72 -16.75 -14.60
N VAL A 258 1.16 -15.54 -14.76
CA VAL A 258 0.12 -15.01 -13.89
C VAL A 258 -1.25 -15.41 -14.43
N VAL A 259 -2.05 -16.06 -13.62
CA VAL A 259 -3.45 -16.38 -13.94
C VAL A 259 -4.28 -15.10 -13.84
N ARG A 260 -5.10 -14.85 -14.85
CA ARG A 260 -5.97 -13.68 -14.96
C ARG A 260 -7.42 -14.10 -15.02
N SER A 261 -8.28 -13.25 -14.51
CA SER A 261 -9.72 -13.48 -14.62
C SER A 261 -10.26 -13.04 -15.99
N SER A 262 -11.39 -13.58 -16.36
CA SER A 262 -12.16 -13.19 -17.54
C SER A 262 -13.55 -12.71 -17.13
N GLY A 263 -14.09 -11.74 -17.84
CA GLY A 263 -15.43 -11.23 -17.59
C GLY A 263 -15.52 -10.28 -16.36
N ASP A 264 -16.56 -10.43 -15.56
CA ASP A 264 -16.90 -9.53 -14.44
C ASP A 264 -16.55 -10.11 -13.06
N GLU A 265 -15.77 -11.18 -13.01
CA GLU A 265 -15.39 -11.81 -11.73
C GLU A 265 -14.32 -10.99 -11.01
N THR A 266 -14.49 -10.82 -9.71
CA THR A 266 -13.48 -10.13 -8.91
C THR A 266 -12.32 -11.06 -8.60
N VAL A 267 -11.09 -10.63 -8.86
CA VAL A 267 -9.89 -11.39 -8.56
C VAL A 267 -9.78 -11.73 -7.07
N MET A 268 -10.27 -10.85 -6.18
CA MET A 268 -10.15 -11.02 -4.73
C MET A 268 -10.96 -12.17 -4.12
N LYS A 269 -11.99 -12.68 -4.82
CA LYS A 269 -12.85 -13.76 -4.32
C LYS A 269 -12.70 -15.07 -5.09
N SER A 270 -11.84 -15.09 -6.11
CA SER A 270 -11.62 -16.27 -6.93
C SER A 270 -10.43 -17.08 -6.42
N GLU A 271 -10.42 -18.38 -6.74
CA GLU A 271 -9.22 -19.23 -6.55
C GLU A 271 -7.98 -18.66 -7.26
N VAL A 272 -8.20 -17.86 -8.32
CA VAL A 272 -7.18 -17.14 -9.07
C VAL A 272 -6.37 -16.19 -8.17
N SER A 273 -6.98 -15.51 -7.20
CA SER A 273 -6.28 -14.64 -6.26
C SER A 273 -5.26 -15.41 -5.41
N ARG A 274 -5.63 -16.59 -4.94
CA ARG A 274 -4.74 -17.44 -4.12
C ARG A 274 -3.56 -17.97 -4.92
N MET A 275 -3.75 -18.26 -6.20
CA MET A 275 -2.69 -18.76 -7.08
C MET A 275 -1.65 -17.70 -7.44
N ASN A 276 -2.00 -16.42 -7.34
CA ASN A 276 -1.16 -15.29 -7.73
C ASN A 276 -0.47 -14.58 -6.55
N HIS A 277 -0.50 -15.12 -5.34
CA HIS A 277 0.09 -14.49 -4.14
C HIS A 277 1.57 -14.12 -4.29
N HIS A 278 2.30 -14.80 -5.17
CA HIS A 278 3.71 -14.51 -5.43
C HIS A 278 3.93 -13.37 -6.46
N TYR A 279 2.88 -12.80 -7.04
CA TYR A 279 2.94 -11.82 -8.14
C TYR A 279 2.19 -10.51 -7.83
N LEU A 280 1.60 -10.40 -6.64
CA LEU A 280 0.93 -9.20 -6.17
C LEU A 280 1.87 -8.35 -5.34
#